data_97da8b8d53fdbb88b70e1abf7d198e3d
#
_entry.id   97da8b8d53fdbb88b70e1abf7d198e3d
#
_cell.length_a   1.000
_cell.length_b   1.000
_cell.length_c   1.000
_cell.angle_alpha   90.00
_cell.angle_beta   90.00
_cell.angle_gamma   90.00
#
_symmetry.space_group_name_H-M   'P 1'
#
loop_
_entity.id
_entity.type
_entity.pdbx_description
1 polymer ?
#
loop_
_entity_poly.entity_id
_entity_poly.type
_entity_poly.pdbx_seq_one_letter_code
_entity_poly.pdbx_strand_id
1 'polypeptide(L)'
;MYAWLVLSLLAADPDDWHKAEAVHLRNIRQVTHGFVRAGEGYFAPDGKTIIFQAEEKESGNPFYQIFVQDLATGRHRRVSPGVGKTTCAYFAPDGKKIIFASSHLDPDAKKQYADEYHQREEERQSGKRRRYKWDFDPYLDIFEANPDGTELKRLTDAPGYDAEGSYSPDGRQIVFCSNRSGPDNLELYVMDKDGKNVRQLTHAPGCYNGGPFFSPDGKRVIFRSDRKKKDHLQLYVINSDGTGERALTDDLDWVFWAPYWYKDGKHIVYTAADHSNPVARPNYDLYWMNLDTGKTTRLTFAPGADVLPVFSPDGRRLMWTSTRGGGAAQLFIADFTPPKEAD
;
A
#
# COMPACT_ATOMS: atom_id res chain seq x y z
N MET A 1 40.33 -8.91 -43.94
CA MET A 1 38.95 -8.49 -44.27
C MET A 1 38.07 -8.86 -43.10
N TYR A 2 37.94 -7.96 -42.13
CA TYR A 2 37.13 -8.19 -40.91
C TYR A 2 35.76 -7.54 -41.13
N ALA A 3 34.73 -8.37 -41.22
CA ALA A 3 33.35 -7.93 -41.28
C ALA A 3 32.88 -7.52 -39.89
N TRP A 4 32.58 -6.26 -39.69
CA TRP A 4 31.91 -5.74 -38.48
C TRP A 4 30.41 -6.10 -38.57
N LEU A 5 29.96 -7.01 -37.71
CA LEU A 5 28.54 -7.19 -37.48
C LEU A 5 28.05 -6.00 -36.65
N VAL A 6 27.35 -5.08 -37.30
CA VAL A 6 26.56 -4.07 -36.62
C VAL A 6 25.30 -4.76 -36.11
N LEU A 7 25.28 -5.14 -34.82
CA LEU A 7 24.04 -5.45 -34.14
C LEU A 7 23.25 -4.14 -34.02
N SER A 8 22.24 -3.97 -34.86
CA SER A 8 21.22 -2.95 -34.69
C SER A 8 20.44 -3.30 -33.42
N LEU A 9 20.68 -2.58 -32.32
CA LEU A 9 19.74 -2.48 -31.23
C LEU A 9 18.45 -1.87 -31.82
N LEU A 10 17.50 -2.73 -32.13
CA LEU A 10 16.13 -2.30 -32.39
C LEU A 10 15.68 -1.59 -31.11
N ALA A 11 15.48 -0.28 -31.17
CA ALA A 11 14.79 0.46 -30.14
C ALA A 11 13.45 -0.26 -29.92
N ALA A 12 13.21 -0.72 -28.71
CA ALA A 12 11.93 -1.33 -28.35
C ALA A 12 10.82 -0.34 -28.69
N ASP A 13 9.79 -0.81 -29.38
CA ASP A 13 8.59 -0.05 -29.70
C ASP A 13 8.06 0.55 -28.38
N PRO A 14 7.83 1.87 -28.28
CA PRO A 14 7.29 2.49 -27.06
C PRO A 14 5.99 1.83 -26.55
N ASP A 15 5.27 1.11 -27.40
CA ASP A 15 4.03 0.40 -27.05
C ASP A 15 4.23 -1.07 -26.68
N ASP A 16 5.45 -1.59 -26.64
CA ASP A 16 5.71 -3.02 -26.38
C ASP A 16 5.46 -3.43 -24.92
N TRP A 17 5.37 -2.48 -23.99
CA TRP A 17 5.08 -2.73 -22.60
C TRP A 17 3.69 -3.37 -22.39
N HIS A 18 2.69 -3.06 -23.24
CA HIS A 18 1.38 -3.72 -23.18
C HIS A 18 1.45 -5.22 -23.40
N LYS A 19 2.32 -5.67 -24.32
CA LYS A 19 2.54 -7.09 -24.58
C LYS A 19 3.24 -7.77 -23.41
N ALA A 20 4.22 -7.09 -22.81
CA ALA A 20 4.91 -7.61 -21.64
C ALA A 20 3.95 -7.81 -20.46
N GLU A 21 3.08 -6.83 -20.18
CA GLU A 21 2.05 -6.95 -19.12
C GLU A 21 1.02 -8.05 -19.42
N ALA A 22 0.62 -8.21 -20.69
CA ALA A 22 -0.41 -9.17 -21.11
C ALA A 22 -0.06 -10.64 -20.83
N VAL A 23 1.21 -10.94 -20.53
CA VAL A 23 1.65 -12.27 -20.09
C VAL A 23 0.98 -12.67 -18.78
N HIS A 24 0.89 -11.71 -17.85
CA HIS A 24 0.40 -11.93 -16.49
C HIS A 24 -0.88 -11.16 -16.16
N LEU A 25 -1.12 -10.03 -16.83
CA LEU A 25 -2.22 -9.11 -16.54
C LEU A 25 -3.09 -8.94 -17.79
N ARG A 26 -4.37 -9.34 -17.68
CA ARG A 26 -5.34 -9.19 -18.76
C ARG A 26 -6.53 -8.35 -18.31
N ASN A 27 -7.25 -7.75 -19.25
CA ASN A 27 -8.44 -6.94 -18.96
C ASN A 27 -8.16 -5.82 -17.95
N ILE A 28 -7.00 -5.17 -18.09
CA ILE A 28 -6.63 -4.04 -17.21
C ILE A 28 -7.64 -2.93 -17.37
N ARG A 29 -8.23 -2.47 -16.26
CA ARG A 29 -9.19 -1.37 -16.25
C ARG A 29 -9.13 -0.56 -14.98
N GLN A 30 -9.41 0.73 -15.09
CA GLN A 30 -9.59 1.62 -13.93
C GLN A 30 -10.92 1.29 -13.24
N VAL A 31 -10.93 1.32 -11.90
CA VAL A 31 -12.13 1.03 -11.09
C VAL A 31 -12.61 2.20 -10.24
N THR A 32 -11.75 3.21 -9.99
CA THR A 32 -12.16 4.42 -9.28
C THR A 32 -12.34 5.59 -10.24
N HIS A 33 -13.46 6.30 -10.11
CA HIS A 33 -13.81 7.44 -10.95
C HIS A 33 -14.45 8.53 -10.10
N GLY A 34 -14.33 9.79 -10.53
CA GLY A 34 -14.98 10.90 -9.86
C GLY A 34 -14.21 11.51 -8.68
N PHE A 35 -13.05 10.93 -8.30
CA PHE A 35 -12.18 11.44 -7.26
C PHE A 35 -11.08 12.35 -7.83
N VAL A 36 -10.50 13.20 -6.98
CA VAL A 36 -9.29 13.94 -7.30
C VAL A 36 -8.15 12.97 -7.50
N ARG A 37 -7.99 12.02 -6.56
CA ARG A 37 -7.08 10.88 -6.60
C ARG A 37 -7.63 9.76 -5.72
N ALA A 38 -7.25 8.53 -6.01
CA ALA A 38 -7.59 7.35 -5.22
C ALA A 38 -6.42 6.37 -5.23
N GLY A 39 -6.31 5.58 -4.18
CA GLY A 39 -5.24 4.58 -4.04
C GLY A 39 -5.45 3.67 -2.85
N GLU A 40 -4.47 2.78 -2.63
CA GLU A 40 -4.45 1.85 -1.50
C GLU A 40 -5.81 1.17 -1.26
N GLY A 41 -6.15 0.26 -2.17
CA GLY A 41 -7.41 -0.45 -2.11
C GLY A 41 -7.23 -1.92 -1.73
N TYR A 42 -8.20 -2.48 -1.02
CA TYR A 42 -8.22 -3.88 -0.60
C TYR A 42 -9.56 -4.51 -0.94
N PHE A 43 -9.55 -5.80 -1.29
CA PHE A 43 -10.79 -6.53 -1.52
C PHE A 43 -11.46 -6.91 -0.21
N ALA A 44 -12.78 -6.87 -0.20
CA ALA A 44 -13.59 -7.56 0.80
C ALA A 44 -13.45 -9.09 0.61
N PRO A 45 -13.74 -9.89 1.65
CA PRO A 45 -13.70 -11.36 1.57
C PRO A 45 -14.61 -11.96 0.48
N ASP A 46 -15.66 -11.25 0.07
CA ASP A 46 -16.55 -11.66 -1.01
C ASP A 46 -15.92 -11.50 -2.41
N GLY A 47 -14.79 -10.79 -2.50
CA GLY A 47 -14.11 -10.45 -3.75
C GLY A 47 -14.91 -9.54 -4.70
N LYS A 48 -16.06 -9.02 -4.29
CA LYS A 48 -16.95 -8.18 -5.12
C LYS A 48 -16.92 -6.71 -4.69
N THR A 49 -16.56 -6.48 -3.46
CA THR A 49 -16.49 -5.16 -2.83
C THR A 49 -15.02 -4.80 -2.58
N ILE A 50 -14.68 -3.52 -2.68
CA ILE A 50 -13.36 -2.99 -2.31
C ILE A 50 -13.50 -1.86 -1.29
N ILE A 51 -12.48 -1.71 -0.44
CA ILE A 51 -12.28 -0.55 0.42
C ILE A 51 -11.02 0.17 -0.03
N PHE A 52 -11.03 1.49 -0.06
CA PHE A 52 -9.89 2.28 -0.55
C PHE A 52 -9.90 3.69 0.01
N GLN A 53 -8.79 4.37 -0.09
CA GLN A 53 -8.68 5.79 0.23
C GLN A 53 -8.78 6.65 -1.02
N ALA A 54 -9.51 7.76 -0.93
CA ALA A 54 -9.63 8.71 -2.02
C ALA A 54 -9.82 10.15 -1.52
N GLU A 55 -9.36 11.12 -2.32
CA GLU A 55 -9.65 12.52 -2.13
C GLU A 55 -10.93 12.87 -2.88
N GLU A 56 -11.94 13.28 -2.11
CA GLU A 56 -13.27 13.59 -2.62
C GLU A 56 -13.29 14.98 -3.24
N LYS A 57 -13.88 15.11 -4.42
CA LYS A 57 -14.13 16.41 -5.04
C LYS A 57 -15.14 17.19 -4.20
N GLU A 58 -14.95 18.49 -4.12
CA GLU A 58 -15.92 19.45 -3.52
C GLU A 58 -16.20 19.24 -2.02
N SER A 59 -15.49 18.30 -1.34
CA SER A 59 -15.66 18.09 0.11
C SER A 59 -15.08 19.21 0.97
N GLY A 60 -14.14 20.00 0.42
CA GLY A 60 -13.33 20.95 1.17
C GLY A 60 -12.25 20.31 2.05
N ASN A 61 -12.14 18.98 2.05
CA ASN A 61 -11.07 18.24 2.73
C ASN A 61 -10.02 17.77 1.71
N PRO A 62 -8.77 18.27 1.73
CA PRO A 62 -7.74 17.90 0.76
C PRO A 62 -7.07 16.56 1.05
N PHE A 63 -7.45 15.89 2.14
CA PHE A 63 -6.88 14.62 2.56
C PHE A 63 -7.75 13.44 2.14
N TYR A 64 -7.14 12.27 2.10
CA TYR A 64 -7.86 11.04 1.82
C TYR A 64 -8.96 10.78 2.84
N GLN A 65 -10.05 10.21 2.33
CA GLN A 65 -11.13 9.61 3.09
C GLN A 65 -11.33 8.17 2.64
N ILE A 66 -11.96 7.34 3.47
CA ILE A 66 -12.18 5.93 3.18
C ILE A 66 -13.53 5.72 2.51
N PHE A 67 -13.52 4.93 1.43
CA PHE A 67 -14.67 4.57 0.64
C PHE A 67 -14.80 3.06 0.50
N VAL A 68 -16.04 2.60 0.44
CA VAL A 68 -16.38 1.23 0.06
C VAL A 68 -17.11 1.28 -1.27
N GLN A 69 -16.75 0.39 -2.23
CA GLN A 69 -17.31 0.35 -3.57
C GLN A 69 -17.65 -1.06 -4.00
N ASP A 70 -18.80 -1.22 -4.61
CA ASP A 70 -19.19 -2.43 -5.34
C ASP A 70 -18.54 -2.43 -6.75
N LEU A 71 -17.77 -3.46 -7.06
CA LEU A 71 -16.99 -3.54 -8.30
C LEU A 71 -17.85 -3.76 -9.57
N ALA A 72 -19.05 -4.33 -9.42
CA ALA A 72 -19.92 -4.60 -10.56
C ALA A 72 -20.67 -3.35 -11.01
N THR A 73 -21.08 -2.52 -10.04
CA THR A 73 -21.89 -1.31 -10.32
C THR A 73 -21.07 -0.03 -10.30
N GLY A 74 -19.89 -0.03 -9.70
CA GLY A 74 -19.07 1.18 -9.45
C GLY A 74 -19.65 2.10 -8.36
N ARG A 75 -20.81 1.75 -7.76
CA ARG A 75 -21.39 2.55 -6.67
C ARG A 75 -20.49 2.52 -5.45
N HIS A 76 -20.16 3.69 -4.94
CA HIS A 76 -19.32 3.86 -3.76
C HIS A 76 -20.00 4.75 -2.73
N ARG A 77 -19.52 4.66 -1.50
CA ARG A 77 -19.90 5.54 -0.39
C ARG A 77 -18.70 5.76 0.53
N ARG A 78 -18.62 6.96 1.11
CA ARG A 78 -17.67 7.25 2.17
C ARG A 78 -18.11 6.55 3.45
N VAL A 79 -17.14 5.93 4.15
CA VAL A 79 -17.35 5.23 5.42
C VAL A 79 -16.56 5.85 6.57
N SER A 80 -15.61 6.75 6.27
CA SER A 80 -14.89 7.56 7.27
C SER A 80 -15.65 8.84 7.63
N PRO A 81 -15.30 9.52 8.74
CA PRO A 81 -16.02 10.70 9.23
C PRO A 81 -16.05 11.92 8.30
N GLY A 82 -15.15 12.02 7.32
CA GLY A 82 -15.06 13.16 6.40
C GLY A 82 -14.25 14.34 6.95
N VAL A 83 -13.70 14.22 8.14
CA VAL A 83 -12.85 15.22 8.81
C VAL A 83 -11.48 14.62 9.06
N GLY A 84 -10.43 15.45 9.01
CA GLY A 84 -9.04 15.01 9.22
C GLY A 84 -8.53 14.17 8.07
N LYS A 85 -7.43 13.46 8.34
CA LYS A 85 -6.80 12.50 7.46
C LYS A 85 -7.32 11.10 7.76
N THR A 86 -7.52 10.28 6.75
CA THR A 86 -7.79 8.84 6.92
C THR A 86 -6.95 8.03 5.94
N THR A 87 -6.50 6.85 6.36
CA THR A 87 -5.63 5.99 5.53
C THR A 87 -5.74 4.53 5.94
N CYS A 88 -5.18 3.63 5.11
CA CYS A 88 -4.87 2.24 5.46
C CYS A 88 -6.09 1.46 5.98
N ALA A 89 -7.17 1.46 5.21
CA ALA A 89 -8.38 0.74 5.60
C ALA A 89 -8.29 -0.74 5.21
N TYR A 90 -8.87 -1.63 6.02
CA TYR A 90 -8.87 -3.07 5.77
C TYR A 90 -10.16 -3.73 6.26
N PHE A 91 -10.62 -4.78 5.55
CA PHE A 91 -11.78 -5.57 5.97
C PHE A 91 -11.39 -6.63 7.00
N ALA A 92 -12.25 -6.87 7.98
CA ALA A 92 -12.20 -8.09 8.76
C ALA A 92 -12.45 -9.32 7.88
N PRO A 93 -11.85 -10.50 8.16
CA PRO A 93 -11.98 -11.69 7.32
C PRO A 93 -13.41 -12.20 7.16
N ASP A 94 -14.31 -11.87 8.10
CA ASP A 94 -15.73 -12.21 7.99
C ASP A 94 -16.57 -11.16 7.24
N GLY A 95 -15.96 -10.07 6.81
CA GLY A 95 -16.59 -8.96 6.08
C GLY A 95 -17.54 -8.09 6.92
N LYS A 96 -17.65 -8.33 8.23
CA LYS A 96 -18.63 -7.62 9.08
C LYS A 96 -18.11 -6.33 9.67
N LYS A 97 -16.80 -6.17 9.73
CA LYS A 97 -16.13 -4.97 10.22
C LYS A 97 -15.05 -4.50 9.24
N ILE A 98 -14.73 -3.22 9.36
CA ILE A 98 -13.59 -2.58 8.71
C ILE A 98 -12.75 -1.89 9.79
N ILE A 99 -11.45 -1.76 9.55
CA ILE A 99 -10.58 -0.85 10.30
C ILE A 99 -9.98 0.19 9.36
N PHE A 100 -9.63 1.33 9.90
CA PHE A 100 -8.87 2.38 9.22
C PHE A 100 -8.19 3.30 10.22
N ALA A 101 -7.11 3.95 9.83
CA ALA A 101 -6.51 5.00 10.63
C ALA A 101 -7.17 6.35 10.33
N SER A 102 -7.38 7.18 11.37
CA SER A 102 -8.05 8.48 11.22
C SER A 102 -7.60 9.49 12.28
N SER A 103 -7.37 10.73 11.84
CA SER A 103 -7.12 11.88 12.72
C SER A 103 -8.36 12.78 12.90
N HIS A 104 -9.57 12.24 12.74
CA HIS A 104 -10.80 13.04 12.83
C HIS A 104 -11.09 13.62 14.22
N LEU A 105 -10.41 13.12 15.24
CA LEU A 105 -10.48 13.65 16.62
C LEU A 105 -9.46 14.76 16.89
N ASP A 106 -8.59 15.10 15.92
CA ASP A 106 -7.71 16.25 16.03
C ASP A 106 -8.54 17.55 16.08
N PRO A 107 -8.43 18.36 17.16
CA PRO A 107 -9.16 19.61 17.28
C PRO A 107 -8.79 20.63 16.19
N ASP A 108 -7.58 20.51 15.62
CA ASP A 108 -7.05 21.39 14.58
C ASP A 108 -7.14 20.80 13.15
N ALA A 109 -7.84 19.66 12.96
CA ALA A 109 -7.91 18.96 11.68
C ALA A 109 -8.28 19.90 10.50
N LYS A 110 -9.24 20.81 10.69
CA LYS A 110 -9.65 21.76 9.65
C LYS A 110 -8.62 22.86 9.36
N LYS A 111 -7.77 23.20 10.31
CA LYS A 111 -6.69 24.17 10.10
C LYS A 111 -5.64 23.61 9.14
N GLN A 112 -5.33 22.32 9.24
CA GLN A 112 -4.43 21.64 8.32
C GLN A 112 -4.89 21.69 6.86
N TYR A 113 -6.20 21.89 6.58
CA TYR A 113 -6.72 22.02 5.22
C TYR A 113 -6.20 23.28 4.51
N ALA A 114 -6.19 24.40 5.19
CA ALA A 114 -5.70 25.64 4.63
C ALA A 114 -4.20 25.57 4.31
N ASP A 115 -3.42 24.95 5.21
CA ASP A 115 -1.98 24.75 5.03
C ASP A 115 -1.70 23.85 3.80
N GLU A 116 -2.44 22.75 3.64
CA GLU A 116 -2.30 21.86 2.49
C GLU A 116 -2.69 22.54 1.17
N TYR A 117 -3.78 23.31 1.15
CA TYR A 117 -4.18 24.06 -0.05
C TYR A 117 -3.16 25.14 -0.41
N HIS A 118 -2.61 25.83 0.57
CA HIS A 118 -1.55 26.81 0.35
C HIS A 118 -0.31 26.17 -0.26
N GLN A 119 0.15 25.06 0.29
CA GLN A 119 1.30 24.32 -0.22
C GLN A 119 1.08 23.82 -1.66
N ARG A 120 -0.11 23.32 -1.99
CA ARG A 120 -0.45 22.89 -3.36
C ARG A 120 -0.43 24.06 -4.34
N GLU A 121 -0.89 25.22 -3.90
CA GLU A 121 -0.87 26.42 -4.73
C GLU A 121 0.57 26.91 -4.97
N GLU A 122 1.44 26.87 -3.96
CA GLU A 122 2.87 27.15 -4.12
C GLU A 122 3.55 26.19 -5.09
N GLU A 123 3.26 24.89 -5.02
CA GLU A 123 3.76 23.90 -5.96
C GLU A 123 3.29 24.18 -7.40
N ARG A 124 2.03 24.57 -7.54
CA ARG A 124 1.45 24.91 -8.86
C ARG A 124 2.12 26.15 -9.46
N GLN A 125 2.35 27.18 -8.65
CA GLN A 125 2.97 28.42 -9.10
C GLN A 125 4.47 28.28 -9.40
N SER A 126 5.19 27.53 -8.55
CA SER A 126 6.63 27.35 -8.69
C SER A 126 7.02 26.27 -9.71
N GLY A 127 6.10 25.38 -10.08
CA GLY A 127 6.38 24.18 -10.87
C GLY A 127 7.22 23.14 -10.14
N LYS A 128 7.56 23.39 -8.86
CA LYS A 128 8.35 22.48 -8.03
C LYS A 128 7.42 21.67 -7.15
N ARG A 129 7.46 20.34 -7.30
CA ARG A 129 6.74 19.43 -6.39
C ARG A 129 7.60 19.19 -5.14
N ARG A 130 6.96 19.22 -3.95
CA ARG A 130 7.61 18.79 -2.72
C ARG A 130 8.00 17.33 -2.83
N ARG A 131 9.13 16.97 -2.20
CA ARG A 131 9.50 15.56 -2.04
C ARG A 131 8.44 14.88 -1.17
N TYR A 132 8.00 13.71 -1.57
CA TYR A 132 7.12 12.90 -0.73
C TYR A 132 7.80 12.63 0.62
N LYS A 133 7.08 12.89 1.70
CA LYS A 133 7.49 12.59 3.07
C LYS A 133 6.31 11.89 3.76
N TRP A 134 6.61 10.84 4.50
CA TRP A 134 5.59 10.17 5.30
C TRP A 134 5.09 11.13 6.39
N ASP A 135 3.78 11.18 6.55
CA ASP A 135 3.11 12.05 7.52
C ASP A 135 2.77 11.24 8.77
N PHE A 136 3.58 11.40 9.81
CA PHE A 136 3.34 10.80 11.12
C PHE A 136 2.44 11.72 11.96
N ASP A 137 1.21 11.91 11.50
CA ASP A 137 0.24 12.73 12.23
C ASP A 137 -0.04 12.11 13.61
N PRO A 138 0.23 12.83 14.72
CA PRO A 138 0.12 12.27 16.07
C PRO A 138 -1.30 12.00 16.54
N TYR A 139 -2.29 12.40 15.75
CA TYR A 139 -3.70 12.14 16.00
C TYR A 139 -4.25 10.97 15.19
N LEU A 140 -3.40 10.29 14.40
CA LEU A 140 -3.82 9.09 13.69
C LEU A 140 -3.93 7.92 14.67
N ASP A 141 -5.16 7.45 14.85
CA ASP A 141 -5.52 6.25 15.60
C ASP A 141 -6.26 5.27 14.71
N ILE A 142 -6.26 4.01 15.12
CA ILE A 142 -7.02 2.94 14.46
C ILE A 142 -8.45 2.94 15.00
N PHE A 143 -9.40 2.95 14.08
CA PHE A 143 -10.83 2.85 14.34
C PHE A 143 -11.40 1.60 13.68
N GLU A 144 -12.39 0.98 14.32
CA GLU A 144 -13.23 -0.06 13.75
C GLU A 144 -14.62 0.52 13.46
N ALA A 145 -15.24 0.08 12.37
CA ALA A 145 -16.63 0.42 12.04
C ALA A 145 -17.32 -0.75 11.31
N ASN A 146 -18.62 -0.65 11.12
CA ASN A 146 -19.32 -1.48 10.14
C ASN A 146 -18.89 -1.08 8.71
N PRO A 147 -19.03 -1.96 7.68
CA PRO A 147 -18.71 -1.60 6.31
C PRO A 147 -19.56 -0.48 5.73
N ASP A 148 -20.60 -0.05 6.43
CA ASP A 148 -21.41 1.12 6.09
C ASP A 148 -20.99 2.41 6.79
N GLY A 149 -19.94 2.37 7.61
CA GLY A 149 -19.41 3.49 8.38
C GLY A 149 -20.11 3.72 9.72
N THR A 150 -21.12 2.90 10.06
CA THR A 150 -21.79 2.97 11.37
C THR A 150 -20.98 2.25 12.48
N GLU A 151 -21.37 2.47 13.73
CA GLU A 151 -20.72 1.87 14.92
C GLU A 151 -19.22 2.13 15.01
N LEU A 152 -18.80 3.36 14.72
CA LEU A 152 -17.40 3.77 14.78
C LEU A 152 -16.89 3.66 16.23
N LYS A 153 -15.80 2.90 16.41
CA LYS A 153 -15.15 2.65 17.69
C LYS A 153 -13.64 2.87 17.55
N ARG A 154 -13.05 3.66 18.46
CA ARG A 154 -11.60 3.82 18.58
C ARG A 154 -10.99 2.55 19.18
N LEU A 155 -9.93 2.01 18.55
CA LEU A 155 -9.20 0.83 19.03
C LEU A 155 -7.87 1.19 19.67
N THR A 156 -7.21 2.28 19.23
CA THR A 156 -5.95 2.76 19.80
C THR A 156 -6.12 4.19 20.29
N ASP A 157 -5.39 4.54 21.36
CA ASP A 157 -5.42 5.86 21.98
C ASP A 157 -4.05 6.25 22.59
N ALA A 158 -2.98 5.52 22.24
CA ALA A 158 -1.64 5.86 22.68
C ALA A 158 -1.18 7.16 22.02
N PRO A 159 -0.47 8.05 22.73
CA PRO A 159 0.10 9.24 22.12
C PRO A 159 1.01 8.88 20.93
N GLY A 160 0.81 9.56 19.80
CA GLY A 160 1.58 9.40 18.59
C GLY A 160 0.80 8.75 17.45
N TYR A 161 1.53 8.26 16.46
CA TYR A 161 0.99 7.68 15.24
C TYR A 161 0.64 6.20 15.43
N ASP A 162 -0.60 5.83 15.21
CA ASP A 162 -1.08 4.45 15.11
C ASP A 162 -1.82 4.26 13.78
N ALA A 163 -1.26 3.47 12.84
CA ALA A 163 -1.85 3.29 11.52
C ALA A 163 -1.41 1.98 10.83
N GLU A 164 -1.74 1.84 9.55
CA GLU A 164 -1.36 0.73 8.68
C GLU A 164 -1.82 -0.63 9.24
N GLY A 165 -3.05 -0.67 9.80
CA GLY A 165 -3.60 -1.87 10.43
C GLY A 165 -4.10 -2.91 9.43
N SER A 166 -3.84 -4.21 9.71
CA SER A 166 -4.45 -5.34 8.99
C SER A 166 -4.82 -6.47 9.94
N TYR A 167 -5.93 -7.16 9.65
CA TYR A 167 -6.37 -8.30 10.45
C TYR A 167 -5.55 -9.56 10.18
N SER A 168 -5.40 -10.40 11.21
CA SER A 168 -5.00 -11.79 11.04
C SER A 168 -6.08 -12.58 10.26
N PRO A 169 -5.71 -13.68 9.55
CA PRO A 169 -6.68 -14.45 8.74
C PRO A 169 -7.85 -15.04 9.55
N ASP A 170 -7.66 -15.28 10.85
CA ASP A 170 -8.69 -15.75 11.76
C ASP A 170 -9.52 -14.61 12.38
N GLY A 171 -9.17 -13.35 12.07
CA GLY A 171 -9.84 -12.15 12.55
C GLY A 171 -9.69 -11.86 14.05
N ARG A 172 -8.76 -12.53 14.74
CA ARG A 172 -8.57 -12.37 16.18
C ARG A 172 -7.60 -11.27 16.56
N GLN A 173 -6.65 -10.96 15.67
CA GLN A 173 -5.60 -9.99 15.92
C GLN A 173 -5.55 -8.94 14.81
N ILE A 174 -4.93 -7.80 15.13
CA ILE A 174 -4.59 -6.72 14.21
C ILE A 174 -3.10 -6.46 14.37
N VAL A 175 -2.35 -6.49 13.27
CA VAL A 175 -0.98 -5.97 13.21
C VAL A 175 -1.02 -4.55 12.68
N PHE A 176 -0.20 -3.65 13.23
CA PHE A 176 -0.22 -2.23 12.89
C PHE A 176 1.13 -1.56 13.17
N CYS A 177 1.31 -0.35 12.68
CA CYS A 177 2.47 0.49 12.93
C CYS A 177 2.19 1.51 14.02
N SER A 178 3.17 1.73 14.90
CA SER A 178 3.07 2.72 15.97
C SER A 178 4.42 3.31 16.32
N ASN A 179 4.44 4.60 16.63
CA ASN A 179 5.62 5.25 17.20
C ASN A 179 5.48 5.53 18.70
N ARG A 180 4.61 4.76 19.41
CA ARG A 180 4.38 4.88 20.85
C ARG A 180 5.62 4.66 21.72
N SER A 181 6.65 4.00 21.20
CA SER A 181 7.94 3.80 21.87
C SER A 181 8.90 4.99 21.71
N GLY A 182 8.51 6.03 20.95
CA GLY A 182 9.29 7.24 20.72
C GLY A 182 9.05 7.79 19.31
N PRO A 183 9.13 9.12 19.10
CA PRO A 183 8.73 9.78 17.86
C PRO A 183 9.51 9.31 16.62
N ASP A 184 10.75 8.86 16.80
CA ASP A 184 11.62 8.38 15.71
C ASP A 184 11.60 6.84 15.56
N ASN A 185 10.78 6.14 16.34
CA ASN A 185 10.73 4.68 16.39
C ASN A 185 9.39 4.18 15.84
N LEU A 186 9.26 4.05 14.53
CA LEU A 186 8.08 3.41 13.98
C LEU A 186 8.30 1.90 13.95
N GLU A 187 7.58 1.21 14.83
CA GLU A 187 7.67 -0.24 15.02
C GLU A 187 6.33 -0.92 14.73
N LEU A 188 6.39 -2.21 14.48
CA LEU A 188 5.20 -3.03 14.34
C LEU A 188 4.71 -3.50 15.71
N TYR A 189 3.41 -3.47 15.88
CA TYR A 189 2.71 -3.97 17.06
C TYR A 189 1.60 -4.93 16.63
N VAL A 190 1.24 -5.82 17.54
CA VAL A 190 0.07 -6.69 17.40
C VAL A 190 -0.85 -6.45 18.60
N MET A 191 -2.14 -6.36 18.36
CA MET A 191 -3.19 -6.27 19.39
C MET A 191 -4.30 -7.29 19.12
N ASP A 192 -5.10 -7.58 20.12
CA ASP A 192 -6.35 -8.29 19.92
C ASP A 192 -7.34 -7.41 19.13
N LYS A 193 -8.30 -8.01 18.43
CA LYS A 193 -9.27 -7.28 17.59
C LYS A 193 -10.08 -6.21 18.32
N ASP A 194 -10.15 -6.28 19.65
CA ASP A 194 -10.88 -5.29 20.48
C ASP A 194 -9.99 -4.13 20.96
N GLY A 195 -8.72 -4.08 20.52
CA GLY A 195 -7.72 -3.06 20.84
C GLY A 195 -6.88 -3.36 22.08
N LYS A 196 -7.07 -4.53 22.73
CA LYS A 196 -6.35 -4.91 23.96
C LYS A 196 -5.09 -5.72 23.66
N ASN A 197 -4.31 -6.00 24.72
CA ASN A 197 -3.14 -6.88 24.72
C ASN A 197 -2.11 -6.47 23.65
N VAL A 198 -1.87 -5.17 23.54
CA VAL A 198 -0.89 -4.60 22.59
C VAL A 198 0.52 -5.07 22.96
N ARG A 199 1.22 -5.69 22.01
CA ARG A 199 2.63 -6.09 22.14
C ARG A 199 3.44 -5.64 20.95
N GLN A 200 4.68 -5.24 21.19
CA GLN A 200 5.63 -4.89 20.15
C GLN A 200 6.12 -6.15 19.43
N LEU A 201 6.25 -6.07 18.09
CA LEU A 201 6.67 -7.17 17.24
C LEU A 201 8.09 -6.96 16.71
N THR A 202 8.47 -5.73 16.32
CA THR A 202 9.81 -5.40 15.80
C THR A 202 10.57 -4.50 16.76
N HIS A 203 11.91 -4.55 16.72
CA HIS A 203 12.81 -3.79 17.58
C HIS A 203 13.97 -3.23 16.74
N ALA A 204 13.73 -2.11 16.03
CA ALA A 204 14.74 -1.44 15.20
C ALA A 204 14.70 0.08 15.43
N PRO A 205 15.26 0.57 16.55
CA PRO A 205 15.22 1.97 16.94
C PRO A 205 15.74 2.91 15.84
N GLY A 206 15.07 4.04 15.65
CA GLY A 206 15.44 5.06 14.67
C GLY A 206 15.08 4.70 13.22
N CYS A 207 14.37 3.61 13.01
CA CYS A 207 13.98 3.12 11.69
C CYS A 207 12.47 3.22 11.46
N TYR A 208 12.10 3.18 10.19
CA TYR A 208 10.73 2.98 9.76
C TYR A 208 10.46 1.49 9.56
N ASN A 209 9.46 0.94 10.21
CA ASN A 209 8.89 -0.38 9.97
C ASN A 209 7.40 -0.22 9.68
N GLY A 210 6.93 -0.62 8.49
CA GLY A 210 5.56 -0.30 8.08
C GLY A 210 4.94 -1.28 7.08
N GLY A 211 3.64 -1.09 6.81
CA GLY A 211 2.84 -1.86 5.87
C GLY A 211 2.77 -3.35 6.19
N PRO A 212 2.42 -3.73 7.43
CA PRO A 212 2.44 -5.12 7.83
C PRO A 212 1.20 -5.88 7.35
N PHE A 213 1.40 -7.13 6.88
CA PHE A 213 0.33 -8.06 6.56
C PHE A 213 0.65 -9.46 7.06
N PHE A 214 -0.31 -10.08 7.74
CA PHE A 214 -0.20 -11.50 8.09
C PHE A 214 -0.18 -12.38 6.84
N SER A 215 0.60 -13.46 6.90
CA SER A 215 0.53 -14.54 5.91
C SER A 215 -0.84 -15.25 5.95
N PRO A 216 -1.27 -15.93 4.87
CA PRO A 216 -2.56 -16.61 4.82
C PRO A 216 -2.77 -17.67 5.91
N ASP A 217 -1.69 -18.22 6.48
CA ASP A 217 -1.73 -19.15 7.60
C ASP A 217 -1.62 -18.48 8.98
N GLY A 218 -1.48 -17.13 9.01
CA GLY A 218 -1.37 -16.32 10.23
C GLY A 218 -0.04 -16.43 10.98
N LYS A 219 0.93 -17.22 10.48
CA LYS A 219 2.16 -17.52 11.23
C LYS A 219 3.28 -16.51 11.02
N ARG A 220 3.21 -15.71 9.96
CA ARG A 220 4.23 -14.72 9.61
C ARG A 220 3.58 -13.38 9.32
N VAL A 221 4.38 -12.32 9.43
CA VAL A 221 4.05 -10.96 9.03
C VAL A 221 5.11 -10.50 8.04
N ILE A 222 4.66 -10.02 6.86
CA ILE A 222 5.52 -9.34 5.89
C ILE A 222 5.40 -7.83 6.10
N PHE A 223 6.51 -7.11 5.92
CA PHE A 223 6.56 -5.67 6.11
C PHE A 223 7.72 -5.03 5.36
N ARG A 224 7.83 -3.71 5.39
CA ARG A 224 8.94 -2.94 4.82
C ARG A 224 9.68 -2.17 5.91
N SER A 225 10.99 -1.96 5.72
CA SER A 225 11.83 -1.24 6.67
C SER A 225 13.00 -0.53 5.97
N ASP A 226 13.39 0.65 6.49
CA ASP A 226 14.56 1.41 6.03
C ASP A 226 15.80 1.21 6.92
N ARG A 227 15.81 0.14 7.75
CA ARG A 227 16.87 -0.11 8.75
C ARG A 227 18.27 -0.33 8.19
N LYS A 228 18.39 -0.69 6.90
CA LYS A 228 19.68 -0.84 6.23
C LYS A 228 20.22 0.48 5.68
N LYS A 229 19.31 1.32 5.16
CA LYS A 229 19.65 2.63 4.62
C LYS A 229 18.41 3.51 4.73
N LYS A 230 18.55 4.65 5.38
CA LYS A 230 17.46 5.61 5.57
C LYS A 230 16.79 5.98 4.25
N ASP A 231 15.45 5.97 4.21
CA ASP A 231 14.61 6.22 3.04
C ASP A 231 14.74 5.19 1.89
N HIS A 232 15.52 4.11 2.05
CA HIS A 232 15.65 3.00 1.10
C HIS A 232 15.01 1.75 1.68
N LEU A 233 13.69 1.65 1.52
CA LEU A 233 12.89 0.55 2.06
C LEU A 233 13.31 -0.78 1.46
N GLN A 234 13.41 -1.80 2.31
CA GLN A 234 13.61 -3.20 1.97
C GLN A 234 12.47 -4.04 2.54
N LEU A 235 12.20 -5.20 1.96
CA LEU A 235 11.17 -6.12 2.44
C LEU A 235 11.73 -7.05 3.51
N TYR A 236 10.91 -7.32 4.50
CA TYR A 236 11.21 -8.20 5.62
C TYR A 236 10.04 -9.14 5.89
N VAL A 237 10.34 -10.25 6.53
CA VAL A 237 9.36 -11.17 7.10
C VAL A 237 9.79 -11.53 8.52
N ILE A 238 8.80 -11.65 9.42
CA ILE A 238 8.97 -12.04 10.82
C ILE A 238 7.87 -13.03 11.20
N ASN A 239 8.13 -13.93 12.13
CA ASN A 239 7.07 -14.78 12.70
C ASN A 239 6.08 -13.91 13.48
N SER A 240 4.81 -14.30 13.52
CA SER A 240 3.77 -13.54 14.24
C SER A 240 3.98 -13.48 15.76
N ASP A 241 4.89 -14.30 16.31
CA ASP A 241 5.35 -14.25 17.70
C ASP A 241 6.53 -13.28 17.94
N GLY A 242 7.10 -12.68 16.88
CA GLY A 242 8.25 -11.76 16.95
C GLY A 242 9.61 -12.43 16.76
N THR A 243 9.67 -13.72 16.50
CA THR A 243 10.92 -14.45 16.23
C THR A 243 11.22 -14.57 14.73
N GLY A 244 12.44 -14.99 14.37
CA GLY A 244 12.78 -15.40 13.02
C GLY A 244 12.72 -14.28 11.97
N GLU A 245 12.95 -13.02 12.37
CA GLU A 245 13.00 -11.90 11.44
C GLU A 245 14.13 -12.07 10.42
N ARG A 246 13.83 -11.83 9.14
CA ARG A 246 14.80 -11.83 8.06
C ARG A 246 14.44 -10.87 6.94
N ALA A 247 15.46 -10.34 6.27
CA ALA A 247 15.28 -9.58 5.04
C ALA A 247 14.89 -10.50 3.87
N LEU A 248 14.03 -10.00 2.99
CA LEU A 248 13.67 -10.63 1.72
C LEU A 248 14.40 -9.97 0.55
N THR A 249 14.75 -8.69 0.69
CA THR A 249 15.51 -7.91 -0.30
C THR A 249 16.70 -7.24 0.35
N ASP A 250 17.76 -6.96 -0.42
CA ASP A 250 19.03 -6.44 0.07
C ASP A 250 19.78 -5.59 -0.97
N ASP A 251 19.07 -4.92 -1.85
CA ASP A 251 19.66 -4.02 -2.83
C ASP A 251 19.42 -2.57 -2.42
N LEU A 252 20.48 -1.87 -1.99
CA LEU A 252 20.41 -0.52 -1.47
C LEU A 252 20.32 0.58 -2.54
N ASP A 253 20.41 0.22 -3.80
CA ASP A 253 20.12 1.10 -4.93
C ASP A 253 18.65 1.04 -5.35
N TRP A 254 17.93 0.06 -4.84
CA TRP A 254 16.50 -0.11 -5.05
C TRP A 254 15.69 0.23 -3.81
N VAL A 255 14.44 0.67 -4.03
CA VAL A 255 13.40 0.80 -3.01
C VAL A 255 12.36 -0.27 -3.27
N PHE A 256 12.08 -1.08 -2.23
CA PHE A 256 11.08 -2.15 -2.24
C PHE A 256 10.04 -1.86 -1.17
N TRP A 257 8.76 -1.83 -1.54
CA TRP A 257 7.70 -1.51 -0.59
C TRP A 257 6.36 -2.12 -0.95
N ALA A 258 5.35 -1.93 -0.09
CA ALA A 258 3.98 -2.41 -0.27
C ALA A 258 3.90 -3.91 -0.62
N PRO A 259 4.54 -4.81 0.14
CA PRO A 259 4.42 -6.24 -0.09
C PRO A 259 3.03 -6.73 0.28
N TYR A 260 2.49 -7.68 -0.49
CA TYR A 260 1.24 -8.34 -0.20
C TYR A 260 1.31 -9.84 -0.51
N TRP A 261 0.73 -10.66 0.37
CA TRP A 261 0.76 -12.11 0.22
C TRP A 261 -0.13 -12.61 -0.90
N TYR A 262 0.36 -13.58 -1.66
CA TYR A 262 -0.50 -14.43 -2.45
C TYR A 262 -1.11 -15.52 -1.57
N LYS A 263 -2.27 -16.04 -1.95
CA LYS A 263 -3.07 -17.00 -1.17
C LYS A 263 -2.37 -18.31 -0.81
N ASP A 264 -1.30 -18.68 -1.50
CA ASP A 264 -0.53 -19.90 -1.24
C ASP A 264 0.48 -19.76 -0.07
N GLY A 265 0.71 -18.54 0.41
CA GLY A 265 1.66 -18.25 1.49
C GLY A 265 3.14 -18.46 1.11
N LYS A 266 3.43 -18.73 -0.17
CA LYS A 266 4.80 -18.92 -0.70
C LYS A 266 5.23 -17.75 -1.58
N HIS A 267 4.28 -17.03 -2.14
CA HIS A 267 4.54 -15.93 -3.04
C HIS A 267 4.00 -14.61 -2.48
N ILE A 268 4.63 -13.54 -2.94
CA ILE A 268 4.21 -12.17 -2.66
C ILE A 268 4.20 -11.35 -3.96
N VAL A 269 3.40 -10.29 -3.96
CA VAL A 269 3.53 -9.17 -4.90
C VAL A 269 4.02 -7.95 -4.12
N TYR A 270 4.80 -7.09 -4.75
CA TYR A 270 5.33 -5.88 -4.12
C TYR A 270 5.63 -4.81 -5.16
N THR A 271 5.88 -3.61 -4.71
CA THR A 271 6.32 -2.48 -5.51
C THR A 271 7.82 -2.33 -5.42
N ALA A 272 8.50 -2.04 -6.56
CA ALA A 272 9.91 -1.69 -6.54
C ALA A 272 10.28 -0.66 -7.62
N ALA A 273 11.36 0.09 -7.36
CA ALA A 273 11.95 1.04 -8.29
C ALA A 273 13.45 1.16 -8.07
N ASP A 274 14.17 1.40 -9.18
CA ASP A 274 15.60 1.70 -9.18
C ASP A 274 15.82 3.17 -8.79
N HIS A 275 16.59 3.40 -7.73
CA HIS A 275 17.01 4.69 -7.19
C HIS A 275 18.52 4.94 -7.34
N SER A 276 19.23 4.10 -8.10
CA SER A 276 20.69 4.23 -8.33
C SER A 276 21.06 5.57 -8.98
N ASN A 277 20.16 6.14 -9.79
CA ASN A 277 20.34 7.45 -10.39
C ASN A 277 19.55 8.53 -9.62
N PRO A 278 20.19 9.37 -8.79
CA PRO A 278 19.49 10.33 -7.92
C PRO A 278 18.82 11.50 -8.67
N VAL A 279 19.15 11.69 -9.96
CA VAL A 279 18.56 12.74 -10.80
C VAL A 279 17.42 12.23 -11.68
N ALA A 280 17.31 10.93 -11.89
CA ALA A 280 16.22 10.33 -12.63
C ALA A 280 14.98 10.23 -11.75
N ARG A 281 13.80 10.36 -12.36
CA ARG A 281 12.55 10.03 -11.68
C ARG A 281 12.34 8.51 -11.73
N PRO A 282 12.30 7.82 -10.59
CA PRO A 282 12.10 6.37 -10.57
C PRO A 282 10.76 5.98 -11.19
N ASN A 283 10.74 4.92 -11.99
CA ASN A 283 9.53 4.25 -12.42
C ASN A 283 9.23 3.13 -11.43
N TYR A 284 8.08 3.20 -10.78
CA TYR A 284 7.66 2.20 -9.81
C TYR A 284 6.81 1.15 -10.51
N ASP A 285 7.19 -0.11 -10.37
CA ASP A 285 6.51 -1.24 -10.97
C ASP A 285 6.19 -2.33 -9.95
N LEU A 286 5.29 -3.22 -10.34
CA LEU A 286 4.89 -4.37 -9.55
C LEU A 286 5.76 -5.58 -9.90
N TYR A 287 6.14 -6.31 -8.87
CA TYR A 287 6.96 -7.52 -8.97
C TYR A 287 6.33 -8.66 -8.18
N TRP A 288 6.49 -9.85 -8.69
CA TRP A 288 6.16 -11.12 -8.05
C TRP A 288 7.42 -11.78 -7.51
N MET A 289 7.39 -12.39 -6.34
CA MET A 289 8.54 -13.10 -5.75
C MET A 289 8.09 -14.43 -5.16
N ASN A 290 8.87 -15.48 -5.42
CA ASN A 290 8.82 -16.73 -4.68
C ASN A 290 9.72 -16.61 -3.45
N LEU A 291 9.18 -16.81 -2.24
CA LEU A 291 9.90 -16.62 -0.97
C LEU A 291 10.88 -17.74 -0.63
N ASP A 292 10.70 -18.91 -1.24
CA ASP A 292 11.57 -20.08 -1.02
C ASP A 292 12.83 -20.00 -1.88
N THR A 293 12.70 -19.51 -3.12
CA THR A 293 13.82 -19.40 -4.08
C THR A 293 14.39 -18.02 -4.24
N GLY A 294 13.67 -16.97 -3.82
CA GLY A 294 14.02 -15.57 -4.06
C GLY A 294 13.83 -15.12 -5.52
N LYS A 295 13.32 -16.00 -6.42
CA LYS A 295 13.11 -15.67 -7.84
C LYS A 295 12.03 -14.61 -7.98
N THR A 296 12.32 -13.59 -8.80
CA THR A 296 11.43 -12.46 -9.04
C THR A 296 10.99 -12.37 -10.50
N THR A 297 9.79 -11.82 -10.73
CA THR A 297 9.25 -11.52 -12.07
C THR A 297 8.57 -10.16 -12.03
N ARG A 298 8.95 -9.26 -12.94
CA ARG A 298 8.27 -7.96 -13.12
C ARG A 298 6.93 -8.18 -13.80
N LEU A 299 5.87 -7.54 -13.26
CA LEU A 299 4.49 -7.68 -13.72
C LEU A 299 3.98 -6.49 -14.53
N THR A 300 4.38 -5.25 -14.14
CA THR A 300 3.96 -4.02 -14.82
C THR A 300 5.14 -3.32 -15.45
N PHE A 301 4.85 -2.58 -16.54
CA PHE A 301 5.87 -1.92 -17.38
C PHE A 301 5.41 -0.55 -17.87
N ALA A 302 4.21 -0.11 -17.50
CA ALA A 302 3.66 1.18 -17.91
C ALA A 302 4.52 2.34 -17.39
N PRO A 303 4.68 3.43 -18.14
CA PRO A 303 5.33 4.63 -17.63
C PRO A 303 4.55 5.24 -16.44
N GLY A 304 5.27 5.63 -15.40
CA GLY A 304 4.70 6.26 -14.21
C GLY A 304 4.86 5.43 -12.95
N ALA A 305 3.83 5.38 -12.13
CA ALA A 305 3.84 4.62 -10.88
C ALA A 305 2.72 3.59 -10.88
N ASP A 306 3.08 2.33 -10.73
CA ASP A 306 2.21 1.21 -10.38
C ASP A 306 2.62 0.72 -8.99
N VAL A 307 1.76 0.91 -8.00
CA VAL A 307 2.11 0.75 -6.58
C VAL A 307 0.98 0.13 -5.76
N LEU A 308 1.28 -0.35 -4.56
CA LEU A 308 0.31 -0.86 -3.59
C LEU A 308 -0.56 -2.01 -4.17
N PRO A 309 0.09 -3.09 -4.65
CA PRO A 309 -0.63 -4.21 -5.25
C PRO A 309 -1.29 -5.10 -4.21
N VAL A 310 -2.49 -5.60 -4.51
CA VAL A 310 -3.21 -6.56 -3.67
C VAL A 310 -3.93 -7.60 -4.53
N PHE A 311 -4.05 -8.82 -4.03
CA PHE A 311 -4.81 -9.87 -4.69
C PHE A 311 -6.26 -9.93 -4.21
N SER A 312 -7.17 -10.34 -5.12
CA SER A 312 -8.48 -10.81 -4.70
C SER A 312 -8.35 -12.10 -3.85
N PRO A 313 -9.32 -12.42 -2.97
CA PRO A 313 -9.26 -13.58 -2.09
C PRO A 313 -9.04 -14.91 -2.83
N ASP A 314 -9.58 -15.04 -4.04
CA ASP A 314 -9.39 -16.20 -4.91
C ASP A 314 -8.04 -16.21 -5.66
N GLY A 315 -7.26 -15.10 -5.58
CA GLY A 315 -5.97 -14.92 -6.24
C GLY A 315 -6.05 -14.78 -7.76
N ARG A 316 -7.23 -14.58 -8.35
CA ARG A 316 -7.42 -14.47 -9.79
C ARG A 316 -7.35 -13.05 -10.33
N ARG A 317 -7.42 -12.06 -9.47
CA ARG A 317 -7.32 -10.64 -9.83
C ARG A 317 -6.24 -9.96 -9.02
N LEU A 318 -5.55 -9.03 -9.66
CA LEU A 318 -4.63 -8.09 -9.04
C LEU A 318 -5.23 -6.69 -9.13
N MET A 319 -5.22 -5.95 -8.04
CA MET A 319 -5.58 -4.53 -7.99
C MET A 319 -4.39 -3.72 -7.51
N TRP A 320 -4.22 -2.52 -8.02
CA TRP A 320 -3.12 -1.63 -7.64
C TRP A 320 -3.47 -0.17 -7.87
N THR A 321 -2.70 0.71 -7.26
CA THR A 321 -2.74 2.15 -7.52
C THR A 321 -1.85 2.48 -8.69
N SER A 322 -2.35 3.23 -9.68
CA SER A 322 -1.58 3.56 -10.88
C SER A 322 -1.77 5.01 -11.30
N THR A 323 -0.69 5.58 -11.87
CA THR A 323 -0.71 6.87 -12.57
C THR A 323 -0.66 6.70 -14.11
N ARG A 324 -0.91 5.48 -14.61
CA ARG A 324 -0.95 5.20 -16.05
C ARG A 324 -1.99 6.08 -16.75
N GLY A 325 -1.69 6.48 -17.98
CA GLY A 325 -2.52 7.46 -18.68
C GLY A 325 -2.23 8.92 -18.31
N GLY A 326 -1.20 9.22 -17.50
CA GLY A 326 -0.70 10.57 -17.23
C GLY A 326 -1.56 11.42 -16.28
N GLY A 327 -2.56 10.81 -15.62
CA GLY A 327 -3.46 11.46 -14.69
C GLY A 327 -3.02 11.37 -13.22
N ALA A 328 -3.92 11.79 -12.32
CA ALA A 328 -3.77 11.52 -10.90
C ALA A 328 -3.92 10.02 -10.61
N ALA A 329 -3.32 9.56 -9.50
CA ALA A 329 -3.41 8.17 -9.09
C ALA A 329 -4.86 7.69 -8.96
N GLN A 330 -5.15 6.51 -9.50
CA GLN A 330 -6.43 5.81 -9.41
C GLN A 330 -6.20 4.31 -9.19
N LEU A 331 -7.22 3.59 -8.78
CA LEU A 331 -7.17 2.13 -8.68
C LEU A 331 -7.43 1.47 -10.03
N PHE A 332 -6.60 0.50 -10.36
CA PHE A 332 -6.73 -0.37 -11.52
C PHE A 332 -6.85 -1.83 -11.06
N ILE A 333 -7.51 -2.63 -11.87
CA ILE A 333 -7.68 -4.07 -11.65
C ILE A 333 -7.41 -4.82 -12.95
N ALA A 334 -6.85 -6.01 -12.84
CA ALA A 334 -6.66 -6.95 -13.94
C ALA A 334 -6.98 -8.37 -13.54
N ASP A 335 -7.28 -9.23 -14.52
CA ASP A 335 -7.21 -10.67 -14.37
C ASP A 335 -5.74 -11.08 -14.28
N PHE A 336 -5.39 -11.87 -13.28
CA PHE A 336 -4.02 -12.24 -12.96
C PHE A 336 -3.73 -13.71 -13.28
N THR A 337 -2.64 -13.95 -13.98
CA THR A 337 -2.07 -15.28 -14.22
C THR A 337 -0.70 -15.35 -13.56
N PRO A 338 -0.50 -16.19 -12.52
CA PRO A 338 0.80 -16.32 -11.86
C PRO A 338 1.92 -16.69 -12.85
N PRO A 339 3.14 -16.11 -12.65
CA PRO A 339 4.32 -16.59 -13.36
C PRO A 339 4.54 -18.08 -13.17
N LYS A 340 4.86 -18.80 -14.24
CA LYS A 340 5.23 -20.21 -14.16
C LYS A 340 6.59 -20.32 -13.48
N GLU A 341 6.70 -21.20 -12.51
CA GLU A 341 8.00 -21.64 -12.03
C GLU A 341 8.61 -22.48 -13.17
N ALA A 342 9.79 -22.06 -13.64
CA ALA A 342 10.56 -22.95 -14.50
C ALA A 342 11.05 -24.11 -13.62
N ASP A 343 10.80 -25.33 -14.04
CA ASP A 343 11.31 -26.57 -13.43
C ASP A 343 12.82 -26.54 -13.26
#